data_99a1b5bd6896277c98473c9c0a49b76a
#
_entry.id   99a1b5bd6896277c98473c9c0a49b76a
#
_cell.length_a   1.000
_cell.length_b   1.000
_cell.length_c   1.000
_cell.angle_alpha   90.00
_cell.angle_beta   90.00
_cell.angle_gamma   90.00
#
_symmetry.space_group_name_H-M   'P 1'
#
loop_
_entity.id
_entity.type
_entity.pdbx_description
1 polymer ?
#
loop_
_entity_poly.entity_id
_entity_poly.type
_entity_poly.pdbx_seq_one_letter_code
_entity_poly.pdbx_strand_id
1 'polypeptide(L)'
;MKVFGNPNQKKQELKNLIKNLTLDERYLFKKKDFRKEILKNIDKNMTLLDVGKSMRDYFDEIVCVEKKTLDINIFENYPDFQFDLSEDIEIEKTELNEKFDVIIYLAVLEHVYNPFVAIKNLRKMLKNNGIIYGYVPFLYHYHAPEDLYFQDYYRFSKDGLAYLFREFHNLKLYPVRGRLSSSMHILFGSIWKRTFEKYNLNPILDGFFSKDKILNKQVGLTL
;
A
#
# COMPACT_ATOMS: atom_id res chain seq x y z
N MET A 1 -10.17 -38.77 -13.88
CA MET A 1 -10.02 -37.46 -13.26
C MET A 1 -9.72 -36.45 -14.38
N LYS A 2 -10.63 -35.48 -14.65
CA LYS A 2 -10.38 -34.43 -15.64
C LYS A 2 -9.47 -33.37 -14.99
N VAL A 3 -8.25 -33.22 -15.45
CA VAL A 3 -7.32 -32.19 -14.99
C VAL A 3 -7.54 -30.94 -15.83
N PHE A 4 -8.03 -29.88 -15.21
CA PHE A 4 -8.20 -28.59 -15.87
C PHE A 4 -6.95 -27.72 -15.59
N GLY A 5 -6.13 -27.53 -16.61
CA GLY A 5 -4.89 -26.76 -16.56
C GLY A 5 -3.68 -27.56 -16.07
N ASN A 6 -2.50 -26.98 -16.23
CA ASN A 6 -1.24 -27.54 -15.74
C ASN A 6 -0.79 -26.79 -14.48
N PRO A 7 -0.96 -27.36 -13.27
CA PRO A 7 -0.63 -26.68 -12.01
C PRO A 7 0.87 -26.34 -11.91
N ASN A 8 1.75 -27.11 -12.52
CA ASN A 8 3.19 -26.84 -12.51
C ASN A 8 3.56 -25.65 -13.38
N GLN A 9 2.95 -25.53 -14.56
CA GLN A 9 3.13 -24.36 -15.42
C GLN A 9 2.64 -23.09 -14.73
N LYS A 10 1.45 -23.11 -14.15
CA LYS A 10 0.88 -21.99 -13.40
C LYS A 10 1.76 -21.58 -12.22
N LYS A 11 2.27 -22.56 -11.46
CA LYS A 11 3.20 -22.32 -10.35
C LYS A 11 4.51 -21.68 -10.83
N GLN A 12 5.02 -22.08 -11.99
CA GLN A 12 6.24 -21.52 -12.56
C GLN A 12 6.03 -20.09 -13.07
N GLU A 13 4.91 -19.82 -13.72
CA GLU A 13 4.51 -18.46 -14.13
C GLU A 13 4.44 -17.52 -12.93
N LEU A 14 3.75 -17.93 -11.85
CA LEU A 14 3.65 -17.15 -10.62
C LEU A 14 5.02 -16.93 -9.96
N LYS A 15 5.89 -17.94 -9.95
CA LYS A 15 7.27 -17.78 -9.46
C LYS A 15 8.09 -16.78 -10.29
N ASN A 16 7.89 -16.78 -11.61
CA ASN A 16 8.60 -15.84 -12.50
C ASN A 16 8.13 -14.40 -12.28
N LEU A 17 6.83 -14.17 -12.03
CA LEU A 17 6.31 -12.86 -11.65
C LEU A 17 6.96 -12.33 -10.37
N ILE A 18 7.17 -13.21 -9.37
CA ILE A 18 7.80 -12.84 -8.09
C ILE A 18 9.31 -12.61 -8.22
N LYS A 19 9.98 -13.24 -9.21
CA LYS A 19 11.43 -13.05 -9.45
C LYS A 19 11.78 -11.59 -9.80
N ASN A 20 10.89 -10.87 -10.44
CA ASN A 20 11.08 -9.47 -10.80
C ASN A 20 10.85 -8.50 -9.63
N LEU A 21 10.50 -9.04 -8.47
CA LEU A 21 10.27 -8.29 -7.26
C LEU A 21 11.60 -8.00 -6.57
N THR A 22 11.92 -6.73 -6.41
CA THR A 22 13.03 -6.30 -5.56
C THR A 22 12.56 -6.22 -4.11
N LEU A 23 13.07 -7.11 -3.26
CA LEU A 23 12.86 -7.05 -1.83
C LEU A 23 14.08 -6.40 -1.19
N ASP A 24 13.96 -5.17 -0.72
CA ASP A 24 15.00 -4.55 0.08
C ASP A 24 14.82 -4.93 1.56
N GLU A 25 15.53 -5.96 2.00
CA GLU A 25 15.46 -6.47 3.36
C GLU A 25 16.11 -5.53 4.40
N ARG A 26 16.86 -4.52 3.95
CA ARG A 26 17.63 -3.62 4.80
C ARG A 26 16.85 -2.47 5.38
N TYR A 27 15.70 -2.14 4.78
CA TYR A 27 14.90 -0.99 5.19
C TYR A 27 13.66 -1.39 5.99
N LEU A 28 13.71 -1.13 7.27
CA LEU A 28 12.54 -1.08 8.14
C LEU A 28 12.04 0.36 8.16
N PHE A 29 11.08 0.70 7.32
CA PHE A 29 10.49 2.04 7.33
C PHE A 29 9.63 2.25 8.57
N LYS A 30 9.87 3.32 9.28
CA LYS A 30 8.86 3.89 10.17
C LYS A 30 7.78 4.54 9.31
N LYS A 31 6.52 4.39 9.70
CA LYS A 31 5.38 5.03 9.02
C LYS A 31 5.58 6.54 8.82
N LYS A 32 6.21 7.22 9.78
CA LYS A 32 6.51 8.65 9.72
C LYS A 32 7.62 8.97 8.71
N ASP A 33 8.62 8.11 8.62
CA ASP A 33 9.74 8.28 7.68
C ASP A 33 9.29 7.97 6.25
N PHE A 34 8.33 7.03 6.06
CA PHE A 34 7.81 6.68 4.74
C PHE A 34 7.09 7.86 4.07
N ARG A 35 6.23 8.59 4.79
CA ARG A 35 5.59 9.80 4.25
C ARG A 35 6.61 10.88 3.87
N LYS A 36 7.61 11.08 4.72
CA LYS A 36 8.72 12.01 4.41
C LYS A 36 9.52 11.58 3.19
N GLU A 37 9.71 10.27 3.01
CA GLU A 37 10.41 9.76 1.83
C GLU A 37 9.58 9.97 0.56
N ILE A 38 8.27 9.79 0.62
CA ILE A 38 7.37 10.12 -0.48
C ILE A 38 7.50 11.60 -0.83
N LEU A 39 7.44 12.51 0.15
CA LEU A 39 7.55 13.96 -0.07
C LEU A 39 8.82 14.34 -0.84
N LYS A 40 9.95 13.70 -0.58
CA LYS A 40 11.22 13.98 -1.29
C LYS A 40 11.19 13.62 -2.77
N ASN A 41 10.32 12.70 -3.16
CA ASN A 41 10.22 12.19 -4.52
C ASN A 41 9.10 12.87 -5.32
N ILE A 42 8.37 13.82 -4.73
CA ILE A 42 7.35 14.59 -5.43
C ILE A 42 7.99 15.87 -5.94
N ASP A 43 7.96 16.05 -7.25
CA ASP A 43 8.43 17.27 -7.92
C ASP A 43 7.29 18.28 -8.04
N LYS A 44 7.62 19.57 -8.02
CA LYS A 44 6.68 20.67 -8.15
C LYS A 44 5.88 20.66 -9.48
N ASN A 45 6.36 19.97 -10.50
CA ASN A 45 5.69 19.86 -11.79
C ASN A 45 4.78 18.63 -11.91
N MET A 46 4.70 17.79 -10.88
CA MET A 46 3.88 16.57 -10.86
C MET A 46 2.44 16.86 -10.52
N THR A 47 1.55 15.97 -10.96
CA THR A 47 0.15 15.86 -10.51
C THR A 47 0.01 14.68 -9.57
N LEU A 48 -0.73 14.85 -8.47
CA LEU A 48 -0.81 13.89 -7.39
C LEU A 48 -2.26 13.53 -7.06
N LEU A 49 -2.51 12.24 -6.78
CA LEU A 49 -3.75 11.74 -6.18
C LEU A 49 -3.45 11.12 -4.81
N ASP A 50 -4.07 11.66 -3.76
CA ASP A 50 -4.06 11.08 -2.41
C ASP A 50 -5.36 10.31 -2.17
N VAL A 51 -5.27 9.00 -2.01
CA VAL A 51 -6.40 8.10 -1.81
C VAL A 51 -6.58 7.80 -0.33
N GLY A 52 -7.78 8.01 0.21
CA GLY A 52 -8.12 7.66 1.59
C GLY A 52 -7.38 8.49 2.65
N LYS A 53 -7.15 9.78 2.41
CA LYS A 53 -6.37 10.66 3.32
C LYS A 53 -5.01 10.05 3.72
N SER A 54 -4.32 9.43 2.78
CA SER A 54 -3.09 8.69 3.03
C SER A 54 -1.97 9.56 3.59
N MET A 55 -1.82 10.77 3.09
CA MET A 55 -0.79 11.71 3.54
C MET A 55 -1.16 12.46 4.83
N ARG A 56 -2.45 12.58 5.16
CA ARG A 56 -2.94 13.24 6.39
C ARG A 56 -2.29 14.61 6.59
N ASP A 57 -1.66 14.84 7.75
CA ASP A 57 -1.01 16.10 8.10
C ASP A 57 0.11 16.52 7.14
N TYR A 58 0.64 15.59 6.33
CA TYR A 58 1.66 15.89 5.32
C TYR A 58 1.08 16.34 3.96
N PHE A 59 -0.24 16.25 3.77
CA PHE A 59 -0.85 16.61 2.50
C PHE A 59 -0.62 18.08 2.14
N ASP A 60 -0.69 18.97 3.13
CA ASP A 60 -0.47 20.39 2.94
C ASP A 60 1.00 20.74 2.65
N GLU A 61 1.94 19.91 3.10
CA GLU A 61 3.37 20.05 2.82
C GLU A 61 3.74 19.69 1.37
N ILE A 62 2.83 19.07 0.60
CA ILE A 62 3.09 18.65 -0.77
C ILE A 62 3.06 19.85 -1.70
N VAL A 63 4.18 20.10 -2.37
CA VAL A 63 4.33 21.13 -3.40
C VAL A 63 4.35 20.46 -4.77
N CYS A 64 3.24 20.59 -5.51
CA CYS A 64 3.08 20.05 -6.87
C CYS A 64 2.13 20.93 -7.68
N VAL A 65 2.04 20.71 -9.01
CA VAL A 65 1.15 21.48 -9.91
C VAL A 65 -0.30 21.34 -9.53
N GLU A 66 -0.73 20.10 -9.31
CA GLU A 66 -2.10 19.77 -8.95
C GLU A 66 -2.09 18.62 -7.94
N LYS A 67 -2.79 18.78 -6.83
CA LYS A 67 -3.04 17.69 -5.89
C LYS A 67 -4.53 17.50 -5.70
N LYS A 68 -4.97 16.26 -5.82
CA LYS A 68 -6.36 15.83 -5.71
C LYS A 68 -6.51 14.73 -4.68
N THR A 69 -7.71 14.58 -4.18
CA THR A 69 -8.08 13.58 -3.19
C THR A 69 -9.17 12.68 -3.71
N LEU A 70 -9.11 11.39 -3.34
CA LEU A 70 -10.13 10.39 -3.65
C LEU A 70 -10.47 9.59 -2.39
N ASP A 71 -11.75 9.43 -2.11
CA ASP A 71 -12.24 8.61 -0.99
C ASP A 71 -13.63 8.06 -1.31
N ILE A 72 -14.01 6.97 -0.67
CA ILE A 72 -15.40 6.46 -0.68
C ILE A 72 -16.31 7.28 0.23
N ASN A 73 -15.75 7.84 1.32
CA ASN A 73 -16.47 8.64 2.29
C ASN A 73 -16.48 10.11 1.89
N ILE A 74 -17.59 10.80 2.21
CA ILE A 74 -17.74 12.24 2.01
C ILE A 74 -17.64 12.94 3.37
N PHE A 75 -16.87 14.01 3.40
CA PHE A 75 -16.81 14.99 4.49
C PHE A 75 -16.99 16.39 3.88
N GLU A 76 -17.22 17.41 4.67
CA GLU A 76 -17.64 18.75 4.23
C GLU A 76 -16.92 19.32 2.99
N ASN A 77 -15.59 19.24 2.94
CA ASN A 77 -14.78 19.73 1.83
C ASN A 77 -13.82 18.67 1.28
N TYR A 78 -14.19 17.40 1.40
CA TYR A 78 -13.36 16.26 1.04
C TYR A 78 -14.25 15.07 0.66
N PRO A 79 -13.90 14.26 -0.33
CA PRO A 79 -12.75 14.38 -1.25
C PRO A 79 -13.07 15.24 -2.49
N ASP A 80 -12.06 15.49 -3.34
CA ASP A 80 -12.29 16.04 -4.69
C ASP A 80 -13.10 15.06 -5.56
N PHE A 81 -12.82 13.75 -5.42
CA PHE A 81 -13.52 12.67 -6.12
C PHE A 81 -14.05 11.64 -5.13
N GLN A 82 -15.37 11.51 -5.07
CA GLN A 82 -15.98 10.39 -4.36
C GLN A 82 -16.03 9.18 -5.28
N PHE A 83 -15.37 8.10 -4.90
CA PHE A 83 -15.26 6.93 -5.73
C PHE A 83 -14.96 5.66 -4.92
N ASP A 84 -15.73 4.57 -5.17
CA ASP A 84 -15.38 3.25 -4.67
C ASP A 84 -14.42 2.57 -5.65
N LEU A 85 -13.17 2.41 -5.24
CA LEU A 85 -12.15 1.73 -6.05
C LEU A 85 -12.50 0.30 -6.43
N SER A 86 -13.44 -0.34 -5.72
CA SER A 86 -13.90 -1.71 -6.01
C SER A 86 -14.83 -1.79 -7.22
N GLU A 87 -15.39 -0.68 -7.67
CA GLU A 87 -16.28 -0.61 -8.81
C GLU A 87 -15.53 -0.65 -10.14
N ASP A 88 -15.98 -1.48 -11.08
CA ASP A 88 -15.38 -1.54 -12.43
C ASP A 88 -15.93 -0.40 -13.29
N ILE A 89 -15.31 0.76 -13.19
CA ILE A 89 -15.65 1.95 -13.94
C ILE A 89 -14.75 2.09 -15.16
N GLU A 90 -15.31 2.61 -16.24
CA GLU A 90 -14.58 2.96 -17.46
C GLU A 90 -13.79 4.25 -17.24
N ILE A 91 -12.69 4.16 -16.45
CA ILE A 91 -11.82 5.30 -16.12
C ILE A 91 -11.37 6.04 -17.37
N GLU A 92 -11.18 5.32 -18.49
CA GLU A 92 -10.78 5.87 -19.78
C GLU A 92 -11.77 6.92 -20.34
N LYS A 93 -13.02 6.91 -19.85
CA LYS A 93 -14.05 7.88 -20.24
C LYS A 93 -14.19 9.04 -19.24
N THR A 94 -13.36 9.09 -18.23
CA THR A 94 -13.39 10.11 -17.18
C THR A 94 -12.18 11.05 -17.27
N GLU A 95 -12.25 12.16 -16.55
CA GLU A 95 -11.12 13.09 -16.38
C GLU A 95 -9.96 12.51 -15.57
N LEU A 96 -10.11 11.30 -14.99
CA LEU A 96 -9.10 10.66 -14.18
C LEU A 96 -8.12 9.83 -15.01
N ASN A 97 -8.41 9.56 -16.28
CA ASN A 97 -7.59 8.73 -17.14
C ASN A 97 -6.20 9.34 -17.38
N GLU A 98 -5.15 8.58 -17.07
CA GLU A 98 -3.74 8.97 -17.24
C GLU A 98 -3.43 10.39 -16.72
N LYS A 99 -4.07 10.77 -15.60
CA LYS A 99 -4.01 12.14 -15.08
C LYS A 99 -2.86 12.38 -14.12
N PHE A 100 -2.47 11.36 -13.32
CA PHE A 100 -1.58 11.56 -12.19
C PHE A 100 -0.18 11.01 -12.43
N ASP A 101 0.83 11.81 -12.07
CA ASP A 101 2.24 11.38 -12.05
C ASP A 101 2.51 10.53 -10.80
N VAL A 102 1.80 10.84 -9.69
CA VAL A 102 1.96 10.14 -8.41
C VAL A 102 0.59 9.79 -7.84
N ILE A 103 0.42 8.55 -7.42
CA ILE A 103 -0.74 8.09 -6.64
C ILE A 103 -0.26 7.56 -5.29
N ILE A 104 -0.90 7.98 -4.20
CA ILE A 104 -0.57 7.55 -2.85
C ILE A 104 -1.79 6.89 -2.21
N TYR A 105 -1.64 5.63 -1.74
CA TYR A 105 -2.66 4.94 -0.95
C TYR A 105 -2.00 4.22 0.25
N LEU A 106 -2.22 4.69 1.45
CA LEU A 106 -1.61 4.16 2.67
C LEU A 106 -2.68 3.65 3.62
N ALA A 107 -2.72 2.35 3.87
CA ALA A 107 -3.75 1.70 4.67
C ALA A 107 -5.17 1.92 4.10
N VAL A 108 -5.33 1.61 2.82
CA VAL A 108 -6.58 1.71 2.06
C VAL A 108 -6.96 0.35 1.48
N LEU A 109 -6.00 -0.36 0.90
CA LEU A 109 -6.27 -1.55 0.09
C LEU A 109 -6.86 -2.71 0.90
N GLU A 110 -6.57 -2.79 2.19
CA GLU A 110 -7.18 -3.77 3.11
C GLU A 110 -8.69 -3.55 3.29
N HIS A 111 -9.17 -2.34 3.00
CA HIS A 111 -10.57 -1.93 3.12
C HIS A 111 -11.35 -2.00 1.80
N VAL A 112 -10.68 -2.38 0.71
CA VAL A 112 -11.27 -2.50 -0.62
C VAL A 112 -11.69 -3.95 -0.87
N TYR A 113 -12.99 -4.20 -1.09
CA TYR A 113 -13.49 -5.58 -1.22
C TYR A 113 -13.06 -6.27 -2.52
N ASN A 114 -12.77 -5.51 -3.58
CA ASN A 114 -12.24 -6.02 -4.86
C ASN A 114 -10.90 -5.38 -5.21
N PRO A 115 -9.78 -5.83 -4.61
CA PRO A 115 -8.47 -5.22 -4.79
C PRO A 115 -7.93 -5.33 -6.22
N PHE A 116 -8.36 -6.32 -7.01
CA PHE A 116 -7.94 -6.44 -8.41
C PHE A 116 -8.52 -5.34 -9.28
N VAL A 117 -9.79 -5.00 -9.09
CA VAL A 117 -10.44 -3.88 -9.77
C VAL A 117 -9.83 -2.56 -9.32
N ALA A 118 -9.60 -2.41 -8.02
CA ALA A 118 -8.97 -1.21 -7.48
C ALA A 118 -7.61 -0.92 -8.10
N ILE A 119 -6.75 -1.93 -8.19
CA ILE A 119 -5.43 -1.77 -8.80
C ILE A 119 -5.52 -1.49 -10.31
N LYS A 120 -6.47 -2.11 -11.02
CA LYS A 120 -6.77 -1.80 -12.42
C LYS A 120 -7.18 -0.32 -12.59
N ASN A 121 -8.07 0.17 -11.73
CA ASN A 121 -8.52 1.56 -11.75
C ASN A 121 -7.36 2.53 -11.46
N LEU A 122 -6.59 2.30 -10.40
CA LEU A 122 -5.42 3.13 -10.06
C LEU A 122 -4.40 3.16 -11.19
N ARG A 123 -4.15 2.01 -11.86
CA ARG A 123 -3.25 1.94 -13.00
C ARG A 123 -3.72 2.80 -14.17
N LYS A 124 -5.03 2.82 -14.46
CA LYS A 124 -5.60 3.67 -15.52
C LYS A 124 -5.55 5.16 -15.19
N MET A 125 -5.65 5.51 -13.91
CA MET A 125 -5.52 6.90 -13.45
C MET A 125 -4.07 7.40 -13.49
N LEU A 126 -3.10 6.48 -13.47
CA LEU A 126 -1.68 6.80 -13.46
C LEU A 126 -1.17 7.06 -14.88
N LYS A 127 -0.39 8.13 -15.07
CA LYS A 127 0.31 8.40 -16.32
C LYS A 127 1.32 7.29 -16.65
N ASN A 128 1.73 7.21 -17.92
CA ASN A 128 2.88 6.40 -18.31
C ASN A 128 4.13 6.87 -17.55
N ASN A 129 4.85 5.93 -16.95
CA ASN A 129 5.99 6.17 -16.04
C ASN A 129 5.63 6.88 -14.72
N GLY A 130 4.37 6.96 -14.36
CA GLY A 130 3.93 7.44 -13.06
C GLY A 130 4.28 6.47 -11.93
N ILE A 131 4.23 6.95 -10.69
CA ILE A 131 4.66 6.21 -9.50
C ILE A 131 3.47 6.01 -8.56
N ILE A 132 3.31 4.79 -8.05
CA ILE A 132 2.37 4.47 -6.97
C ILE A 132 3.13 4.22 -5.67
N TYR A 133 2.71 4.89 -4.60
CA TYR A 133 3.17 4.63 -3.23
C TYR A 133 2.03 4.01 -2.43
N GLY A 134 2.26 2.79 -1.93
CA GLY A 134 1.28 2.06 -1.14
C GLY A 134 1.82 1.59 0.21
N TYR A 135 0.92 1.40 1.16
CA TYR A 135 1.18 0.73 2.42
C TYR A 135 -0.02 -0.13 2.79
N VAL A 136 0.22 -1.37 3.15
CA VAL A 136 -0.81 -2.31 3.61
C VAL A 136 -0.36 -3.05 4.87
N PRO A 137 -1.25 -3.29 5.84
CA PRO A 137 -0.95 -4.11 6.99
C PRO A 137 -0.95 -5.60 6.63
N PHE A 138 -0.07 -6.39 7.28
CA PHE A 138 -0.12 -7.85 7.24
C PHE A 138 -0.61 -8.42 8.58
N LEU A 139 0.05 -8.09 9.68
CA LEU A 139 -0.40 -8.41 11.03
C LEU A 139 -0.95 -7.16 11.70
N TYR A 140 -2.26 -7.08 11.77
CA TYR A 140 -2.98 -5.99 12.40
C TYR A 140 -4.36 -6.47 12.87
N HIS A 141 -4.89 -5.89 13.96
CA HIS A 141 -6.24 -6.18 14.41
C HIS A 141 -7.29 -5.65 13.42
N TYR A 142 -8.51 -6.14 13.52
CA TYR A 142 -9.67 -5.59 12.79
C TYR A 142 -9.85 -4.11 13.16
N HIS A 143 -10.08 -3.25 12.17
CA HIS A 143 -10.10 -1.80 12.38
C HIS A 143 -10.97 -1.02 11.38
N ALA A 144 -12.15 -1.54 11.07
CA ALA A 144 -13.16 -0.77 10.33
C ALA A 144 -14.10 -0.07 11.31
N PRO A 145 -14.20 1.29 11.29
CA PRO A 145 -15.20 2.03 12.03
C PRO A 145 -16.61 1.76 11.50
N GLU A 146 -17.61 1.72 12.39
CA GLU A 146 -18.99 1.42 12.03
C GLU A 146 -19.68 2.56 11.24
N ASP A 147 -19.17 3.78 11.40
CA ASP A 147 -19.72 5.01 10.80
C ASP A 147 -19.13 5.35 9.42
N LEU A 148 -18.22 4.51 8.88
CA LEU A 148 -17.61 4.71 7.57
C LEU A 148 -18.03 3.66 6.55
N TYR A 149 -18.01 4.02 5.26
CA TYR A 149 -18.47 3.18 4.15
C TYR A 149 -17.48 2.09 3.72
N PHE A 150 -16.59 1.62 4.62
CA PHE A 150 -15.66 0.54 4.31
C PHE A 150 -15.60 -0.50 5.44
N GLN A 151 -15.14 -1.70 5.08
CA GLN A 151 -14.90 -2.79 6.00
C GLN A 151 -13.40 -3.16 5.98
N ASP A 152 -12.99 -4.13 6.78
CA ASP A 152 -11.60 -4.60 6.87
C ASP A 152 -11.53 -6.03 6.30
N TYR A 153 -11.24 -6.15 4.99
CA TYR A 153 -11.36 -7.40 4.24
C TYR A 153 -10.08 -8.23 4.20
N TYR A 154 -8.90 -7.57 4.04
CA TYR A 154 -7.71 -8.29 3.63
C TYR A 154 -6.47 -8.02 4.49
N ARG A 155 -5.59 -9.05 4.48
CA ARG A 155 -4.21 -8.97 4.94
C ARG A 155 -3.32 -9.51 3.82
N PHE A 156 -2.48 -8.66 3.25
CA PHE A 156 -1.71 -9.00 2.05
C PHE A 156 -0.35 -9.57 2.39
N SER A 157 -0.06 -10.78 1.92
CA SER A 157 1.29 -11.32 1.93
C SER A 157 2.15 -10.68 0.82
N LYS A 158 3.48 -10.85 0.92
CA LYS A 158 4.42 -10.44 -0.12
C LYS A 158 4.04 -10.98 -1.51
N ASP A 159 3.72 -12.24 -1.59
CA ASP A 159 3.41 -12.90 -2.85
C ASP A 159 2.02 -12.48 -3.39
N GLY A 160 1.07 -12.21 -2.48
CA GLY A 160 -0.24 -11.65 -2.82
C GLY A 160 -0.11 -10.25 -3.44
N LEU A 161 0.74 -9.39 -2.86
CA LEU A 161 1.02 -8.08 -3.43
C LEU A 161 1.74 -8.18 -4.79
N ALA A 162 2.78 -9.02 -4.88
CA ALA A 162 3.47 -9.23 -6.15
C ALA A 162 2.52 -9.68 -7.27
N TYR A 163 1.56 -10.55 -6.95
CA TYR A 163 0.55 -10.99 -7.89
C TYR A 163 -0.45 -9.89 -8.24
N LEU A 164 -0.89 -9.12 -7.27
CA LEU A 164 -1.84 -8.02 -7.44
C LEU A 164 -1.28 -6.92 -8.34
N PHE A 165 0.01 -6.59 -8.16
CA PHE A 165 0.72 -5.56 -8.93
C PHE A 165 1.53 -6.11 -10.12
N ARG A 166 1.24 -7.32 -10.59
CA ARG A 166 2.01 -8.00 -11.66
C ARG A 166 2.07 -7.25 -13.00
N GLU A 167 1.16 -6.30 -13.22
CA GLU A 167 1.11 -5.49 -14.44
C GLU A 167 1.94 -4.20 -14.36
N PHE A 168 2.53 -3.94 -13.21
CA PHE A 168 3.43 -2.80 -13.01
C PHE A 168 4.88 -3.22 -13.22
N HIS A 169 5.71 -2.24 -13.58
CA HIS A 169 7.16 -2.42 -13.71
C HIS A 169 7.87 -1.98 -12.42
N ASN A 170 9.02 -2.54 -12.13
CA ASN A 170 9.89 -2.13 -11.01
C ASN A 170 9.25 -2.18 -9.61
N LEU A 171 8.43 -3.19 -9.34
CA LEU A 171 7.82 -3.38 -8.03
C LEU A 171 8.88 -3.55 -6.93
N LYS A 172 8.88 -2.65 -5.94
CA LYS A 172 9.76 -2.70 -4.77
C LYS A 172 8.93 -2.86 -3.50
N LEU A 173 9.23 -3.86 -2.70
CA LEU A 173 8.55 -4.12 -1.43
C LEU A 173 9.51 -3.90 -0.26
N TYR A 174 9.07 -3.13 0.72
CA TYR A 174 9.86 -2.81 1.91
C TYR A 174 9.15 -3.30 3.17
N PRO A 175 9.79 -4.10 4.04
CA PRO A 175 9.21 -4.48 5.31
C PRO A 175 9.22 -3.29 6.28
N VAL A 176 8.07 -3.02 6.93
CA VAL A 176 7.95 -1.96 7.93
C VAL A 176 8.21 -2.47 9.34
N ARG A 177 7.90 -3.75 9.60
CA ARG A 177 8.14 -4.42 10.88
C ARG A 177 8.57 -5.86 10.66
N GLY A 178 9.39 -6.39 11.59
CA GLY A 178 9.72 -7.80 11.66
C GLY A 178 8.68 -8.61 12.44
N ARG A 179 8.96 -9.91 12.62
CA ARG A 179 8.06 -10.86 13.30
C ARG A 179 7.77 -10.44 14.74
N LEU A 180 8.83 -10.19 15.51
CA LEU A 180 8.69 -9.90 16.93
C LEU A 180 7.96 -8.58 17.17
N SER A 181 8.37 -7.50 16.51
CA SER A 181 7.72 -6.19 16.66
C SER A 181 6.26 -6.21 16.22
N SER A 182 5.91 -6.99 15.19
CA SER A 182 4.51 -7.18 14.80
C SER A 182 3.70 -7.96 15.84
N SER A 183 4.26 -9.06 16.38
CA SER A 183 3.61 -9.86 17.41
C SER A 183 3.41 -9.08 18.70
N MET A 184 4.41 -8.32 19.12
CA MET A 184 4.33 -7.48 20.32
C MET A 184 3.33 -6.33 20.13
N HIS A 185 3.22 -5.76 18.93
CA HIS A 185 2.21 -4.76 18.63
C HIS A 185 0.78 -5.31 18.76
N ILE A 186 0.54 -6.54 18.33
CA ILE A 186 -0.77 -7.21 18.49
C ILE A 186 -1.06 -7.50 19.96
N LEU A 187 -0.08 -8.01 20.70
CA LEU A 187 -0.25 -8.42 22.11
C LEU A 187 -0.42 -7.24 23.05
N PHE A 188 0.32 -6.16 22.84
CA PHE A 188 0.41 -5.04 23.79
C PHE A 188 -0.17 -3.72 23.28
N GLY A 189 -0.64 -3.66 22.03
CA GLY A 189 -1.41 -2.56 21.46
C GLY A 189 -0.84 -1.16 21.76
N SER A 190 -1.58 -0.37 22.53
CA SER A 190 -1.23 1.03 22.82
C SER A 190 0.04 1.19 23.67
N ILE A 191 0.37 0.23 24.55
CA ILE A 191 1.60 0.25 25.35
C ILE A 191 2.81 0.11 24.43
N TRP A 192 2.74 -0.81 23.46
CA TRP A 192 3.79 -0.99 22.48
C TRP A 192 4.03 0.28 21.65
N LYS A 193 2.95 0.90 21.17
CA LYS A 193 3.00 2.16 20.42
C LYS A 193 3.64 3.30 21.20
N ARG A 194 3.29 3.45 22.47
CA ARG A 194 3.84 4.52 23.33
C ARG A 194 5.33 4.36 23.60
N THR A 195 5.81 3.15 23.79
CA THR A 195 7.18 2.89 24.27
C THR A 195 8.12 2.56 23.11
N PHE A 196 7.82 1.53 22.35
CA PHE A 196 8.77 0.96 21.38
C PHE A 196 8.77 1.68 20.04
N GLU A 197 7.61 2.13 19.56
CA GLU A 197 7.55 2.94 18.34
C GLU A 197 8.10 4.34 18.57
N LYS A 198 7.76 4.96 19.70
CA LYS A 198 8.25 6.29 20.06
C LYS A 198 9.77 6.36 20.06
N TYR A 199 10.43 5.35 20.62
CA TYR A 199 11.89 5.30 20.73
C TYR A 199 12.58 4.54 19.60
N ASN A 200 11.82 4.08 18.58
CA ASN A 200 12.35 3.30 17.46
C ASN A 200 13.11 2.03 17.85
N LEU A 201 12.60 1.29 18.79
CA LEU A 201 13.23 0.06 19.27
C LEU A 201 12.88 -1.18 18.45
N ASN A 202 11.89 -1.12 17.54
CA ASN A 202 11.47 -2.23 16.69
C ASN A 202 12.63 -2.85 15.88
N PRO A 203 13.50 -2.09 15.19
CA PRO A 203 14.61 -2.67 14.45
C PRO A 203 15.62 -3.39 15.34
N ILE A 204 15.83 -2.91 16.56
CA ILE A 204 16.74 -3.54 17.54
C ILE A 204 16.17 -4.90 17.97
N LEU A 205 14.89 -4.95 18.32
CA LEU A 205 14.22 -6.19 18.72
C LEU A 205 14.17 -7.23 17.59
N ASP A 206 13.83 -6.81 16.39
CA ASP A 206 13.80 -7.69 15.22
C ASP A 206 15.21 -8.18 14.85
N GLY A 207 16.25 -7.38 15.10
CA GLY A 207 17.66 -7.75 14.89
C GLY A 207 18.14 -8.85 15.83
N PHE A 208 17.71 -8.88 17.09
CA PHE A 208 18.08 -9.90 18.06
C PHE A 208 17.56 -11.31 17.68
N PHE A 209 16.46 -11.40 16.94
CA PHE A 209 15.78 -12.66 16.60
C PHE A 209 15.83 -13.01 15.11
N SER A 210 16.72 -12.38 14.36
CA SER A 210 16.76 -12.40 12.89
C SER A 210 17.25 -13.69 12.22
N LYS A 211 17.40 -14.80 12.90
CA LYS A 211 17.76 -16.08 12.25
C LYS A 211 16.67 -16.63 11.33
N ASP A 212 15.42 -16.15 11.45
CA ASP A 212 14.28 -16.58 10.61
C ASP A 212 13.69 -15.39 9.84
N LYS A 213 14.25 -15.06 8.70
CA LYS A 213 14.07 -13.83 7.92
C LYS A 213 12.72 -13.62 7.22
N ILE A 214 11.70 -14.48 7.36
CA ILE A 214 10.70 -14.53 6.25
C ILE A 214 9.24 -14.28 6.63
N LEU A 215 8.79 -14.18 7.86
CA LEU A 215 7.36 -14.40 8.11
C LEU A 215 6.42 -13.22 8.32
N ASN A 216 6.86 -12.00 8.61
CA ASN A 216 5.91 -10.89 8.83
C ASN A 216 6.47 -9.55 8.37
N LYS A 217 6.26 -9.26 7.10
CA LYS A 217 6.64 -7.98 6.50
C LYS A 217 5.38 -7.16 6.23
N GLN A 218 5.21 -6.03 6.89
CA GLN A 218 4.37 -4.97 6.37
C GLN A 218 5.12 -4.32 5.21
N VAL A 219 4.43 -4.09 4.12
CA VAL A 219 5.07 -3.76 2.85
C VAL A 219 4.68 -2.36 2.44
N GLY A 220 5.68 -1.53 2.20
CA GLY A 220 5.53 -0.31 1.44
C GLY A 220 5.85 -0.62 -0.03
N LEU A 221 5.04 -0.14 -0.94
CA LEU A 221 5.21 -0.28 -2.38
C LEU A 221 5.75 1.02 -2.96
N THR A 222 6.86 0.91 -3.69
CA THR A 222 7.27 1.92 -4.66
C THR A 222 7.31 1.24 -6.01
N LEU A 223 6.61 1.76 -6.96
CA LEU A 223 6.56 1.27 -8.34
C LEU A 223 7.50 2.05 -9.22
#